data_7d965ad54602efc0f0739bff41cf4df9
#
_entry.id   7d965ad54602efc0f0739bff41cf4df9
#
_cell.length_a   1.000
_cell.length_b   1.000
_cell.length_c   1.000
_cell.angle_alpha   90.00
_cell.angle_beta   90.00
_cell.angle_gamma   90.00
#
_symmetry.space_group_name_H-M   'P 1'
#
loop_
_entity.id
_entity.type
_entity.pdbx_description
1 polymer ?
#
loop_
_entity_poly.entity_id
_entity_poly.type
_entity_poly.pdbx_seq_one_letter_code
_entity_poly.pdbx_strand_id
1 'polypeptide(L)'
;MQDLGRVAAQDGLKVVTAAQNRVIFFGMNSGKADLDTDNVSGKNPFADVRVRRAMNIAINRDAIQKVVMRDQSSPTNVIMPPFVNGWNNALDAIPAHDVAAAKALMADAGYGDGFSITLNCPNDRYINDEAICQAAVGMFGQIGIKVNLDAKPKAQHFPLIKNLSLIHISEPTRLTR
;
A
#
# COMPACT_ATOMS: atom_id res chain seq x y z
N MET A 1 -17.79 3.24 7.42
CA MET A 1 -17.82 4.19 6.28
C MET A 1 -18.99 3.97 5.33
N GLN A 2 -19.53 2.79 5.20
CA GLN A 2 -20.64 2.50 4.27
C GLN A 2 -21.92 3.29 4.59
N ASP A 3 -22.14 3.64 5.85
CA ASP A 3 -23.36 4.31 6.35
C ASP A 3 -23.27 5.84 6.44
N LEU A 4 -22.14 6.46 6.09
CA LEU A 4 -21.95 7.91 6.28
C LEU A 4 -23.04 8.72 5.56
N GLY A 5 -23.37 8.40 4.31
CA GLY A 5 -24.40 9.09 3.56
C GLY A 5 -25.80 8.92 4.17
N ARG A 6 -26.12 7.73 4.69
CA ARG A 6 -27.38 7.45 5.36
C ARG A 6 -27.50 8.22 6.68
N VAL A 7 -26.43 8.29 7.45
CA VAL A 7 -26.41 9.05 8.73
C VAL A 7 -26.47 10.55 8.48
N ALA A 8 -25.74 11.06 7.47
CA ALA A 8 -25.74 12.49 7.12
C ALA A 8 -27.09 12.98 6.59
N ALA A 9 -27.90 12.09 6.00
CA ALA A 9 -29.23 12.41 5.50
C ALA A 9 -30.33 12.35 6.58
N GLN A 10 -30.04 11.99 7.80
CA GLN A 10 -31.00 11.81 8.87
C GLN A 10 -31.11 13.10 9.71
N ASP A 11 -32.32 13.62 9.88
CA ASP A 11 -32.57 14.82 10.69
C ASP A 11 -32.09 14.64 12.14
N GLY A 12 -31.46 15.67 12.67
CA GLY A 12 -30.92 15.68 14.04
C GLY A 12 -29.58 14.98 14.21
N LEU A 13 -29.00 14.36 13.17
CA LEU A 13 -27.67 13.76 13.20
C LEU A 13 -26.64 14.62 12.46
N LYS A 14 -25.40 14.62 13.00
CA LYS A 14 -24.24 15.30 12.40
C LYS A 14 -23.09 14.32 12.29
N VAL A 15 -22.52 14.21 11.09
CA VAL A 15 -21.26 13.51 10.87
C VAL A 15 -20.10 14.46 11.14
N VAL A 16 -19.21 14.09 12.03
CA VAL A 16 -17.96 14.82 12.33
C VAL A 16 -16.78 13.94 11.90
N THR A 17 -15.91 14.48 11.05
CA THR A 17 -14.70 13.81 10.59
C THR A 17 -13.47 14.51 11.13
N ALA A 18 -12.45 13.74 11.47
CA ALA A 18 -11.15 14.25 11.90
C ALA A 18 -10.02 13.39 11.34
N ALA A 19 -8.88 14.03 11.04
CA ALA A 19 -7.69 13.32 10.62
C ALA A 19 -7.13 12.47 11.78
N GLN A 20 -6.68 11.26 11.45
CA GLN A 20 -6.02 10.35 12.40
C GLN A 20 -4.51 10.34 12.15
N ASN A 21 -3.74 10.10 13.22
CA ASN A 21 -2.32 9.80 13.12
C ASN A 21 -2.12 8.33 12.67
N ARG A 22 -2.51 8.05 11.44
CA ARG A 22 -2.42 6.72 10.84
C ARG A 22 -2.14 6.83 9.34
N VAL A 23 -1.11 6.11 8.89
CA VAL A 23 -0.78 5.97 7.47
C VAL A 23 -0.77 4.49 7.12
N ILE A 24 -1.44 4.13 6.03
CA ILE A 24 -1.40 2.77 5.46
C ILE A 24 -0.39 2.78 4.31
N PHE A 25 0.55 1.84 4.34
CA PHE A 25 1.61 1.74 3.34
C PHE A 25 1.96 0.29 3.04
N PHE A 26 2.57 0.05 1.87
CA PHE A 26 3.11 -1.26 1.51
C PHE A 26 4.58 -1.35 1.96
N GLY A 27 4.87 -2.26 2.89
CA GLY A 27 6.24 -2.60 3.29
C GLY A 27 6.84 -3.64 2.35
N MET A 28 8.01 -3.35 1.79
CA MET A 28 8.73 -4.26 0.90
C MET A 28 10.00 -4.74 1.57
N ASN A 29 10.23 -6.07 1.59
CA ASN A 29 11.48 -6.60 2.09
C ASN A 29 12.59 -6.46 1.04
N SER A 30 13.32 -5.37 1.09
CA SER A 30 14.46 -5.09 0.19
C SER A 30 15.79 -5.61 0.68
N GLY A 31 15.85 -6.15 1.90
CA GLY A 31 17.11 -6.57 2.55
C GLY A 31 17.44 -8.05 2.39
N LYS A 32 16.50 -8.90 1.98
CA LYS A 32 16.77 -10.32 1.70
C LYS A 32 17.47 -10.49 0.35
N ALA A 33 18.26 -11.56 0.21
CA ALA A 33 18.92 -11.90 -1.05
C ALA A 33 17.92 -12.37 -2.12
N ASP A 34 16.88 -13.09 -1.70
CA ASP A 34 15.79 -13.61 -2.53
C ASP A 34 14.45 -13.48 -1.82
N LEU A 35 13.36 -13.63 -2.57
CA LEU A 35 12.01 -13.72 -2.04
C LEU A 35 11.56 -15.18 -2.02
N ASP A 36 10.95 -15.60 -0.91
CA ASP A 36 10.55 -17.00 -0.70
C ASP A 36 9.31 -17.43 -1.52
N THR A 37 8.68 -16.52 -2.27
CA THR A 37 7.31 -16.71 -2.77
C THR A 37 7.12 -16.40 -4.24
N ASP A 38 8.17 -16.40 -5.03
CA ASP A 38 8.10 -15.93 -6.39
C ASP A 38 8.63 -16.92 -7.44
N ASN A 39 8.52 -16.51 -8.69
CA ASN A 39 9.10 -17.20 -9.83
C ASN A 39 10.49 -16.66 -10.22
N VAL A 40 11.11 -15.80 -9.39
CA VAL A 40 12.40 -15.14 -9.67
C VAL A 40 13.49 -15.74 -8.78
N SER A 41 13.74 -17.03 -8.96
CA SER A 41 14.71 -17.78 -8.16
C SER A 41 16.05 -17.07 -8.02
N GLY A 42 16.51 -16.92 -6.77
CA GLY A 42 17.82 -16.36 -6.41
C GLY A 42 17.97 -14.85 -6.60
N LYS A 43 16.85 -14.10 -6.72
CA LYS A 43 16.86 -12.64 -6.83
C LYS A 43 15.74 -12.03 -6.01
N ASN A 44 16.00 -10.84 -5.49
CA ASN A 44 14.97 -10.02 -4.84
C ASN A 44 14.68 -8.79 -5.69
N PRO A 45 13.54 -8.74 -6.42
CA PRO A 45 13.18 -7.58 -7.24
C PRO A 45 13.11 -6.29 -6.44
N PHE A 46 12.76 -6.35 -5.13
CA PHE A 46 12.65 -5.17 -4.27
C PHE A 46 13.99 -4.59 -3.84
N ALA A 47 15.11 -5.28 -4.06
CA ALA A 47 16.45 -4.70 -3.88
C ALA A 47 16.70 -3.58 -4.90
N ASP A 48 16.10 -3.66 -6.11
CA ASP A 48 16.23 -2.63 -7.13
C ASP A 48 15.29 -1.45 -6.87
N VAL A 49 15.85 -0.25 -6.78
CA VAL A 49 15.08 0.98 -6.55
C VAL A 49 14.12 1.29 -7.70
N ARG A 50 14.42 0.86 -8.93
CA ARG A 50 13.57 1.09 -10.10
C ARG A 50 12.26 0.29 -9.97
N VAL A 51 12.32 -0.94 -9.47
CA VAL A 51 11.13 -1.75 -9.17
C VAL A 51 10.27 -1.07 -8.11
N ARG A 52 10.86 -0.62 -7.01
CA ARG A 52 10.10 0.08 -5.96
C ARG A 52 9.47 1.37 -6.46
N ARG A 53 10.16 2.14 -7.32
CA ARG A 53 9.61 3.33 -7.98
C ARG A 53 8.48 2.99 -8.94
N ALA A 54 8.63 1.92 -9.75
CA ALA A 54 7.57 1.45 -10.62
C ALA A 54 6.30 1.12 -9.84
N MET A 55 6.41 0.37 -8.74
CA MET A 55 5.28 0.06 -7.88
C MET A 55 4.67 1.32 -7.26
N ASN A 56 5.49 2.30 -6.86
CA ASN A 56 5.00 3.54 -6.27
C ASN A 56 4.14 4.35 -7.26
N ILE A 57 4.59 4.54 -8.51
CA ILE A 57 3.85 5.30 -9.53
C ILE A 57 2.73 4.49 -10.19
N ALA A 58 2.72 3.17 -10.07
CA ALA A 58 1.62 2.32 -10.52
C ALA A 58 0.38 2.42 -9.63
N ILE A 59 0.52 2.85 -8.36
CA ILE A 59 -0.62 2.99 -7.45
C ILE A 59 -1.35 4.30 -7.72
N ASN A 60 -2.61 4.20 -8.15
CA ASN A 60 -3.52 5.33 -8.25
C ASN A 60 -4.15 5.63 -6.89
N ARG A 61 -3.49 6.51 -6.12
CA ARG A 61 -3.94 6.88 -4.77
C ARG A 61 -5.28 7.62 -4.78
N ASP A 62 -5.54 8.42 -5.82
CA ASP A 62 -6.80 9.16 -5.98
C ASP A 62 -7.97 8.19 -6.22
N ALA A 63 -7.75 7.14 -7.00
CA ALA A 63 -8.76 6.11 -7.20
C ALA A 63 -9.05 5.35 -5.90
N ILE A 64 -8.03 5.01 -5.11
CA ILE A 64 -8.21 4.38 -3.79
C ILE A 64 -8.98 5.33 -2.86
N GLN A 65 -8.60 6.62 -2.80
CA GLN A 65 -9.31 7.62 -1.99
C GLN A 65 -10.79 7.69 -2.35
N LYS A 66 -11.11 7.87 -3.63
CA LYS A 66 -12.49 8.09 -4.09
C LYS A 66 -13.33 6.82 -4.00
N VAL A 67 -12.82 5.71 -4.53
CA VAL A 67 -13.61 4.49 -4.72
C VAL A 67 -13.61 3.62 -3.47
N VAL A 68 -12.43 3.35 -2.91
CA VAL A 68 -12.29 2.44 -1.76
C VAL A 68 -12.59 3.17 -0.46
N MET A 69 -12.03 4.37 -0.30
CA MET A 69 -12.12 5.13 0.96
C MET A 69 -13.25 6.15 0.98
N ARG A 70 -13.99 6.34 -0.13
CA ARG A 70 -15.13 7.25 -0.22
C ARG A 70 -14.81 8.64 0.31
N ASP A 71 -13.69 9.20 -0.12
CA ASP A 71 -13.14 10.50 0.28
C ASP A 71 -12.86 10.64 1.80
N GLN A 72 -12.77 9.53 2.54
CA GLN A 72 -12.45 9.52 3.97
C GLN A 72 -10.97 9.23 4.26
N SER A 73 -10.09 9.55 3.31
CA SER A 73 -8.63 9.45 3.46
C SER A 73 -7.96 10.56 2.67
N SER A 74 -6.68 10.79 2.94
CA SER A 74 -5.84 11.70 2.17
C SER A 74 -4.67 10.93 1.57
N PRO A 75 -4.44 11.01 0.27
CA PRO A 75 -3.24 10.47 -0.34
C PRO A 75 -1.98 11.07 0.28
N THR A 76 -0.93 10.27 0.40
CA THR A 76 0.37 10.70 0.91
C THR A 76 1.49 9.89 0.26
N ASN A 77 2.70 10.43 0.23
CA ASN A 77 3.92 9.76 -0.24
C ASN A 77 4.90 9.46 0.90
N VAL A 78 4.58 9.87 2.12
CA VAL A 78 5.38 9.64 3.32
C VAL A 78 4.59 8.88 4.39
N ILE A 79 5.30 8.20 5.27
CA ILE A 79 4.69 7.43 6.37
C ILE A 79 4.32 8.29 7.59
N MET A 80 4.21 9.59 7.40
CA MET A 80 4.01 10.57 8.46
C MET A 80 2.92 11.57 8.04
N PRO A 81 1.86 11.74 8.82
CA PRO A 81 0.81 12.72 8.46
C PRO A 81 1.28 14.16 8.73
N PRO A 82 0.65 15.17 8.05
CA PRO A 82 1.09 16.56 8.07
C PRO A 82 1.17 17.22 9.44
N PHE A 83 0.41 16.75 10.43
CA PHE A 83 0.38 17.32 11.79
C PHE A 83 1.40 16.68 12.75
N VAL A 84 2.28 15.82 12.26
CA VAL A 84 3.36 15.21 13.06
C VAL A 84 4.66 15.95 12.83
N ASN A 85 5.40 16.22 13.92
CA ASN A 85 6.70 16.88 13.84
C ASN A 85 7.67 16.10 12.96
N GLY A 86 8.31 16.81 12.03
CA GLY A 86 9.21 16.21 11.03
C GLY A 86 8.56 15.98 9.66
N TRP A 87 7.24 16.17 9.53
CA TRP A 87 6.61 16.16 8.21
C TRP A 87 7.14 17.32 7.34
N ASN A 88 7.32 17.03 6.07
CA ASN A 88 7.81 17.99 5.09
C ASN A 88 7.04 17.86 3.79
N ASN A 89 6.42 18.95 3.35
CA ASN A 89 5.61 18.99 2.13
C ASN A 89 6.40 18.59 0.86
N ALA A 90 7.67 18.95 0.78
CA ALA A 90 8.49 18.58 -0.38
C ALA A 90 8.75 17.07 -0.47
N LEU A 91 8.84 16.38 0.69
CA LEU A 91 8.97 14.93 0.75
C LEU A 91 7.63 14.20 0.50
N ASP A 92 6.51 14.87 0.80
CA ASP A 92 5.16 14.34 0.57
C ASP A 92 4.64 14.61 -0.85
N ALA A 93 5.47 15.11 -1.75
CA ALA A 93 5.11 15.28 -3.15
C ALA A 93 4.78 13.92 -3.78
N ILE A 94 3.49 13.70 -4.06
CA ILE A 94 2.99 12.45 -4.63
C ILE A 94 3.36 12.41 -6.11
N PRO A 95 4.10 11.38 -6.58
CA PRO A 95 4.37 11.22 -8.00
C PRO A 95 3.06 10.96 -8.77
N ALA A 96 2.98 11.48 -9.98
CA ALA A 96 1.85 11.21 -10.85
C ALA A 96 1.69 9.71 -11.10
N HIS A 97 0.45 9.24 -11.12
CA HIS A 97 0.15 7.88 -11.53
C HIS A 97 0.46 7.71 -13.02
N ASP A 98 1.38 6.80 -13.35
CA ASP A 98 1.82 6.55 -14.72
C ASP A 98 2.22 5.09 -14.91
N VAL A 99 1.30 4.32 -15.50
CA VAL A 99 1.51 2.90 -15.81
C VAL A 99 2.56 2.69 -16.90
N ALA A 100 2.66 3.62 -17.87
CA ALA A 100 3.63 3.49 -18.95
C ALA A 100 5.07 3.68 -18.45
N ALA A 101 5.28 4.73 -17.64
CA ALA A 101 6.57 4.96 -16.98
C ALA A 101 6.92 3.83 -16.00
N ALA A 102 5.93 3.29 -15.28
CA ALA A 102 6.14 2.14 -14.39
C ALA A 102 6.60 0.90 -15.16
N LYS A 103 5.99 0.58 -16.30
CA LYS A 103 6.43 -0.52 -17.17
C LYS A 103 7.84 -0.32 -17.72
N ALA A 104 8.18 0.90 -18.11
CA ALA A 104 9.54 1.21 -18.57
C ALA A 104 10.57 0.95 -17.45
N LEU A 105 10.30 1.41 -16.22
CA LEU A 105 11.17 1.14 -15.07
C LEU A 105 11.30 -0.37 -14.78
N MET A 106 10.24 -1.15 -14.93
CA MET A 106 10.28 -2.62 -14.79
C MET A 106 11.18 -3.26 -15.84
N ALA A 107 11.04 -2.84 -17.10
CA ALA A 107 11.88 -3.32 -18.19
C ALA A 107 13.36 -2.97 -17.98
N ASP A 108 13.66 -1.71 -17.61
CA ASP A 108 15.02 -1.23 -17.32
C ASP A 108 15.67 -1.98 -16.15
N ALA A 109 14.85 -2.43 -15.19
CA ALA A 109 15.30 -3.25 -14.06
C ALA A 109 15.50 -4.73 -14.44
N GLY A 110 15.16 -5.15 -15.67
CA GLY A 110 15.24 -6.53 -16.12
C GLY A 110 14.04 -7.39 -15.74
N TYR A 111 12.90 -6.77 -15.41
CA TYR A 111 11.64 -7.42 -15.06
C TYR A 111 10.50 -7.06 -16.01
N GLY A 112 10.81 -6.85 -17.30
CA GLY A 112 9.81 -6.52 -18.33
C GLY A 112 8.73 -7.60 -18.50
N ASP A 113 9.07 -8.87 -18.29
CA ASP A 113 8.12 -9.99 -18.29
C ASP A 113 7.33 -10.13 -16.99
N GLY A 114 7.62 -9.26 -16.03
CA GLY A 114 6.99 -9.28 -14.69
C GLY A 114 7.52 -10.39 -13.77
N PHE A 115 6.88 -10.48 -12.61
CA PHE A 115 7.16 -11.53 -11.62
C PHE A 115 5.94 -11.76 -10.72
N SER A 116 6.00 -12.84 -9.92
CA SER A 116 4.94 -13.16 -8.95
C SER A 116 5.40 -12.84 -7.54
N ILE A 117 4.47 -12.39 -6.69
CA ILE A 117 4.70 -12.12 -5.27
C ILE A 117 3.49 -12.50 -4.44
N THR A 118 3.68 -12.68 -3.14
CA THR A 118 2.56 -12.73 -2.17
C THR A 118 2.47 -11.41 -1.42
N LEU A 119 1.28 -10.80 -1.41
CA LEU A 119 0.94 -9.63 -0.60
C LEU A 119 0.17 -10.09 0.63
N ASN A 120 0.78 -9.95 1.80
CA ASN A 120 0.10 -10.20 3.07
C ASN A 120 -0.66 -8.96 3.52
N CYS A 121 -1.93 -9.15 3.82
CA CYS A 121 -2.86 -8.09 4.16
C CYS A 121 -3.65 -8.44 5.41
N PRO A 122 -3.84 -7.53 6.38
CA PRO A 122 -4.85 -7.73 7.40
C PRO A 122 -6.23 -7.51 6.78
N ASN A 123 -7.27 -8.12 7.36
CA ASN A 123 -8.66 -7.92 6.92
C ASN A 123 -9.60 -7.52 8.06
N ASP A 124 -9.07 -7.26 9.24
CA ASP A 124 -9.83 -6.85 10.43
C ASP A 124 -9.11 -5.78 11.27
N ARG A 125 -8.11 -5.08 10.71
CA ARG A 125 -7.27 -4.14 11.45
C ARG A 125 -7.53 -2.69 11.08
N TYR A 126 -7.63 -2.39 9.79
CA TYR A 126 -7.80 -1.04 9.27
C TYR A 126 -9.12 -0.93 8.53
N ILE A 127 -9.59 0.30 8.33
CA ILE A 127 -10.79 0.54 7.55
C ILE A 127 -10.51 0.16 6.08
N ASN A 128 -11.30 -0.76 5.54
CA ASN A 128 -11.22 -1.24 4.16
C ASN A 128 -9.85 -1.82 3.77
N ASP A 129 -9.11 -2.39 4.73
CA ASP A 129 -7.75 -2.91 4.51
C ASP A 129 -7.69 -3.93 3.37
N GLU A 130 -8.54 -4.95 3.37
CA GLU A 130 -8.59 -5.93 2.29
C GLU A 130 -8.96 -5.30 0.94
N ALA A 131 -9.91 -4.35 0.92
CA ALA A 131 -10.30 -3.66 -0.32
C ALA A 131 -9.18 -2.78 -0.90
N ILE A 132 -8.36 -2.16 -0.04
CA ILE A 132 -7.14 -1.45 -0.45
C ILE A 132 -6.15 -2.42 -1.08
N CYS A 133 -5.93 -3.58 -0.47
CA CYS A 133 -5.06 -4.62 -1.01
C CYS A 133 -5.55 -5.13 -2.37
N GLN A 134 -6.84 -5.41 -2.50
CA GLN A 134 -7.45 -5.87 -3.76
C GLN A 134 -7.28 -4.84 -4.87
N ALA A 135 -7.47 -3.55 -4.57
CA ALA A 135 -7.22 -2.47 -5.52
C ALA A 135 -5.75 -2.45 -5.98
N ALA A 136 -4.80 -2.60 -5.05
CA ALA A 136 -3.38 -2.66 -5.36
C ALA A 136 -3.00 -3.88 -6.20
N VAL A 137 -3.60 -5.06 -5.98
CA VAL A 137 -3.42 -6.25 -6.82
C VAL A 137 -3.70 -5.94 -8.27
N GLY A 138 -4.85 -5.28 -8.56
CA GLY A 138 -5.20 -4.86 -9.92
C GLY A 138 -4.21 -3.86 -10.52
N MET A 139 -3.72 -2.91 -9.74
CA MET A 139 -2.76 -1.90 -10.19
C MET A 139 -1.38 -2.50 -10.46
N PHE A 140 -0.89 -3.38 -9.61
CA PHE A 140 0.37 -4.09 -9.83
C PHE A 140 0.30 -5.05 -11.02
N GLY A 141 -0.86 -5.67 -11.24
CA GLY A 141 -1.10 -6.48 -12.43
C GLY A 141 -0.90 -5.72 -13.75
N GLN A 142 -1.22 -4.41 -13.77
CA GLN A 142 -1.01 -3.57 -14.95
C GLN A 142 0.46 -3.39 -15.33
N ILE A 143 1.39 -3.54 -14.39
CA ILE A 143 2.84 -3.44 -14.64
C ILE A 143 3.55 -4.80 -14.66
N GLY A 144 2.78 -5.90 -14.82
CA GLY A 144 3.32 -7.25 -14.95
C GLY A 144 3.58 -7.97 -13.64
N ILE A 145 3.25 -7.39 -12.48
CA ILE A 145 3.43 -8.06 -11.19
C ILE A 145 2.17 -8.89 -10.87
N LYS A 146 2.32 -10.21 -10.85
CA LYS A 146 1.25 -11.13 -10.44
C LYS A 146 1.23 -11.24 -8.91
N VAL A 147 0.21 -10.68 -8.30
CA VAL A 147 0.08 -10.66 -6.83
C VAL A 147 -0.87 -11.76 -6.36
N ASN A 148 -0.36 -12.65 -5.52
CA ASN A 148 -1.18 -13.56 -4.71
C ASN A 148 -1.55 -12.83 -3.41
N LEU A 149 -2.83 -12.46 -3.26
CA LEU A 149 -3.31 -11.79 -2.05
C LEU A 149 -3.58 -12.80 -0.95
N ASP A 150 -2.86 -12.66 0.17
CA ASP A 150 -3.03 -13.44 1.39
C ASP A 150 -3.62 -12.56 2.50
N ALA A 151 -4.95 -12.43 2.51
CA ALA A 151 -5.68 -11.64 3.49
C ALA A 151 -6.01 -12.48 4.73
N LYS A 152 -5.57 -12.01 5.90
CA LYS A 152 -5.71 -12.73 7.18
C LYS A 152 -6.13 -11.79 8.31
N PRO A 153 -6.80 -12.33 9.35
CA PRO A 153 -7.02 -11.59 10.58
C PRO A 153 -5.71 -11.07 11.19
N LYS A 154 -5.75 -9.89 11.82
CA LYS A 154 -4.57 -9.24 12.42
C LYS A 154 -3.77 -10.16 13.36
N ALA A 155 -4.43 -11.06 14.07
CA ALA A 155 -3.78 -12.01 14.96
C ALA A 155 -2.82 -12.97 14.24
N GLN A 156 -3.08 -13.28 12.98
CA GLN A 156 -2.23 -14.10 12.11
C GLN A 156 -1.26 -13.24 11.29
N HIS A 157 -1.71 -12.05 10.86
CA HIS A 157 -0.94 -11.14 10.02
C HIS A 157 0.31 -10.59 10.72
N PHE A 158 0.19 -10.05 11.95
CA PHE A 158 1.31 -9.40 12.64
C PHE A 158 2.48 -10.33 13.00
N PRO A 159 2.28 -11.60 13.40
CA PRO A 159 3.40 -12.53 13.55
C PRO A 159 4.22 -12.74 12.27
N LEU A 160 3.57 -12.73 11.09
CA LEU A 160 4.25 -12.89 9.80
C LEU A 160 5.15 -11.70 9.48
N ILE A 161 4.72 -10.47 9.80
CA ILE A 161 5.51 -9.26 9.58
C ILE A 161 6.83 -9.29 10.35
N LYS A 162 6.83 -9.83 11.57
CA LYS A 162 8.04 -9.92 12.40
C LYS A 162 9.15 -10.75 11.76
N ASN A 163 8.78 -11.69 10.90
CA ASN A 163 9.72 -12.53 10.18
C ASN A 163 10.25 -11.89 8.88
N LEU A 164 9.78 -10.69 8.52
CA LEU A 164 10.23 -9.84 7.39
C LEU A 164 10.34 -10.57 6.04
N SER A 165 9.53 -11.59 5.81
CA SER A 165 9.67 -12.41 4.59
C SER A 165 8.85 -11.94 3.40
N LEU A 166 7.95 -10.94 3.56
CA LEU A 166 6.88 -10.70 2.58
C LEU A 166 6.57 -9.19 2.40
N ILE A 167 5.90 -8.84 1.30
CA ILE A 167 5.22 -7.54 1.19
C ILE A 167 4.00 -7.56 2.11
N HIS A 168 3.77 -6.49 2.86
CA HIS A 168 2.62 -6.36 3.75
C HIS A 168 2.11 -4.93 3.81
N ILE A 169 0.84 -4.77 4.16
CA ILE A 169 0.29 -3.50 4.62
C ILE A 169 0.58 -3.37 6.11
N SER A 170 1.11 -2.23 6.52
CA SER A 170 1.42 -1.92 7.89
C SER A 170 1.09 -0.46 8.24
N GLU A 171 1.06 -0.20 9.51
CA GLU A 171 1.02 1.14 10.13
C GLU A 171 2.37 1.39 10.78
N PRO A 172 2.89 2.64 10.81
CA PRO A 172 4.11 2.96 11.53
C PRO A 172 3.95 2.51 12.99
N THR A 173 4.79 1.57 13.41
CA THR A 173 4.82 1.15 14.82
C THR A 173 5.23 2.35 15.67
N ARG A 174 4.48 2.61 16.74
CA ARG A 174 4.98 3.47 17.81
C ARG A 174 6.31 2.90 18.27
N LEU A 175 7.37 3.66 18.13
CA LEU A 175 8.60 3.38 18.86
C LEU A 175 8.25 3.55 20.35
N THR A 176 7.98 2.46 21.02
CA THR A 176 8.00 2.44 22.48
C THR A 176 9.45 2.62 22.90
N ARG A 177 9.72 3.72 23.61
CA ARG A 177 10.97 3.93 24.32
C ARG A 177 11.14 2.87 25.40
#